data_08e6f238488415b533d383d9705980bd
#
_entry.id   08e6f238488415b533d383d9705980bd
#
_cell.length_a   1.000
_cell.length_b   1.000
_cell.length_c   1.000
_cell.angle_alpha   90.00
_cell.angle_beta   90.00
_cell.angle_gamma   90.00
#
_symmetry.space_group_name_H-M   'P 1'
#
loop_
_entity.id
_entity.type
_entity.pdbx_description
1 polymer ?
#
loop_
_entity_poly.entity_id
_entity_poly.type
_entity_poly.pdbx_seq_one_letter_code
_entity_poly.pdbx_strand_id
1 'polypeptide(L)'
;MKKSFLIILCLALLSCVTGCKDSTQTLLKKSVEMEGISTDSMLFYLQQIQSPNHLSDKQRAEYCFQLYKATLWKTQKPKDSLLKVCIPLFLHVGDTAQWLQAQLEQANSFFYKDQPDSILHSARELRDKTEYMTPTQQRYYYNIQKFTYFNQKKYPEALKLANKVLALNNPSNDTLSLFYDHRTQLEILRKMGKTDEVIEGYYKMLEWFAPSKEYHYLTYTIAEDIVNYYLGQQDFDKALESVQNLRLYRRNRYDIPYYQLIRGQIFQSLHQLDSAGYYYKQAATSTSPYIAIEATSRLYQLTNATQQPEQAYYLAKTEDILYKDLTSNLKAKETTRKYNEVKLQNELYQLCWRSE
;
A
#
# COMPACT_ATOMS: atom_id res chain seq x y z
N MET A 1 38.54 54.33 19.93
CA MET A 1 37.12 54.08 19.65
C MET A 1 36.86 53.30 18.35
N LYS A 2 37.49 53.57 17.20
CA LYS A 2 37.24 52.85 15.92
C LYS A 2 37.62 51.36 15.93
N LYS A 3 38.70 50.94 16.66
CA LYS A 3 39.10 49.51 16.72
C LYS A 3 38.16 48.66 17.57
N SER A 4 37.61 49.22 18.64
CA SER A 4 36.65 48.46 19.50
C SER A 4 35.31 48.25 18.81
N PHE A 5 34.88 49.19 17.97
CA PHE A 5 33.65 49.09 17.19
C PHE A 5 33.75 48.00 16.09
N LEU A 6 34.93 47.90 15.46
CA LEU A 6 35.18 46.86 14.45
C LEU A 6 35.18 45.43 15.03
N ILE A 7 35.73 45.27 16.23
CA ILE A 7 35.75 43.97 16.92
C ILE A 7 34.35 43.55 17.35
N ILE A 8 33.52 44.50 17.83
CA ILE A 8 32.12 44.22 18.18
C ILE A 8 31.31 43.91 16.94
N LEU A 9 31.54 44.59 15.79
CA LEU A 9 30.88 44.34 14.53
C LEU A 9 31.29 42.92 13.97
N CYS A 10 32.57 42.56 14.07
CA CYS A 10 33.04 41.22 13.69
C CYS A 10 32.48 40.11 14.58
N LEU A 11 32.36 40.33 15.88
CA LEU A 11 31.74 39.40 16.81
C LEU A 11 30.22 39.26 16.57
N ALA A 12 29.53 40.36 16.24
CA ALA A 12 28.12 40.35 15.88
C ALA A 12 27.87 39.69 14.52
N LEU A 13 28.78 39.85 13.56
CA LEU A 13 28.69 39.13 12.26
C LEU A 13 29.02 37.64 12.39
N LEU A 14 29.92 37.24 13.28
CA LEU A 14 30.20 35.85 13.59
C LEU A 14 29.02 35.18 14.31
N SER A 15 28.29 35.90 15.15
CA SER A 15 27.07 35.34 15.80
C SER A 15 25.86 35.26 14.86
N CYS A 16 25.80 36.03 13.80
CA CYS A 16 24.75 35.95 12.78
C CYS A 16 24.97 34.82 11.75
N VAL A 17 26.17 34.25 11.67
CA VAL A 17 26.47 33.13 10.75
C VAL A 17 26.26 31.78 11.43
N THR A 18 26.12 31.72 12.76
CA THR A 18 25.63 30.53 13.46
C THR A 18 24.10 30.51 13.43
N GLY A 19 23.51 30.47 12.26
CA GLY A 19 22.14 30.00 12.12
C GLY A 19 22.11 28.64 12.82
N CYS A 20 21.21 28.43 13.79
CA CYS A 20 21.08 27.20 14.54
C CYS A 20 21.03 26.02 13.56
N LYS A 21 22.18 25.41 13.28
CA LYS A 21 22.19 24.11 12.62
C LYS A 21 21.57 23.15 13.62
N ASP A 22 20.45 22.57 13.27
CA ASP A 22 19.87 21.52 14.08
C ASP A 22 20.95 20.45 14.40
N SER A 23 21.04 20.02 15.65
CA SER A 23 21.96 18.96 16.01
C SER A 23 21.59 17.67 15.24
N THR A 24 22.56 16.82 14.98
CA THR A 24 22.30 15.50 14.35
C THR A 24 21.16 14.75 15.03
N GLN A 25 21.10 14.80 16.36
CA GLN A 25 20.04 14.14 17.12
C GLN A 25 18.66 14.74 16.83
N THR A 26 18.58 16.06 16.69
CA THR A 26 17.34 16.77 16.34
C THR A 26 16.89 16.39 14.92
N LEU A 27 17.82 16.32 13.97
CA LEU A 27 17.52 15.95 12.58
C LEU A 27 17.04 14.49 12.46
N LEU A 28 17.69 13.57 13.18
CA LEU A 28 17.25 12.17 13.26
C LEU A 28 15.84 12.07 13.85
N LYS A 29 15.59 12.77 14.97
CA LYS A 29 14.25 12.80 15.59
C LYS A 29 13.20 13.35 14.64
N LYS A 30 13.46 14.47 13.97
CA LYS A 30 12.54 15.03 12.95
C LYS A 30 12.28 14.06 11.80
N SER A 31 13.29 13.31 11.36
CA SER A 31 13.12 12.27 10.35
C SER A 31 12.19 11.15 10.84
N VAL A 32 12.33 10.70 12.08
CA VAL A 32 11.42 9.70 12.68
C VAL A 32 9.99 10.22 12.79
N GLU A 33 9.79 11.47 13.19
CA GLU A 33 8.47 12.12 13.29
C GLU A 33 7.74 12.19 11.94
N MET A 34 8.49 12.19 10.82
CA MET A 34 7.93 12.17 9.47
C MET A 34 7.67 10.76 8.95
N GLU A 35 7.99 9.72 9.69
CA GLU A 35 7.73 8.33 9.32
C GLU A 35 6.22 8.09 9.13
N GLY A 36 5.84 7.56 7.98
CA GLY A 36 4.43 7.36 7.61
C GLY A 36 3.67 8.64 7.19
N ILE A 37 4.27 9.84 7.36
CA ILE A 37 3.66 11.13 7.00
C ILE A 37 4.19 11.63 5.66
N SER A 38 5.51 11.77 5.55
CA SER A 38 6.16 12.32 4.35
C SER A 38 7.57 11.78 4.15
N THR A 39 7.74 10.92 3.17
CA THR A 39 9.04 10.36 2.78
C THR A 39 10.02 11.46 2.32
N ASP A 40 9.53 12.47 1.61
CA ASP A 40 10.36 13.57 1.14
C ASP A 40 10.88 14.42 2.33
N SER A 41 10.06 14.63 3.35
CA SER A 41 10.49 15.30 4.58
C SER A 41 11.49 14.49 5.38
N MET A 42 11.33 13.15 5.44
CA MET A 42 12.34 12.26 6.04
C MET A 42 13.70 12.45 5.38
N LEU A 43 13.74 12.36 4.05
CA LEU A 43 14.96 12.52 3.27
C LEU A 43 15.56 13.92 3.44
N PHE A 44 14.72 14.97 3.44
CA PHE A 44 15.17 16.33 3.66
C PHE A 44 15.94 16.51 4.97
N TYR A 45 15.43 15.96 6.09
CA TYR A 45 16.14 16.02 7.37
C TYR A 45 17.41 15.17 7.39
N LEU A 46 17.38 13.98 6.80
CA LEU A 46 18.56 13.10 6.73
C LEU A 46 19.70 13.71 5.90
N GLN A 47 19.37 14.43 4.82
CA GLN A 47 20.34 15.10 3.94
C GLN A 47 21.08 16.27 4.62
N GLN A 48 20.49 16.86 5.66
CA GLN A 48 21.13 17.94 6.42
C GLN A 48 22.20 17.42 7.40
N ILE A 49 22.26 16.12 7.66
CA ILE A 49 23.26 15.51 8.54
C ILE A 49 24.60 15.53 7.82
N GLN A 50 25.53 16.32 8.34
CA GLN A 50 26.89 16.42 7.82
C GLN A 50 27.76 15.28 8.33
N SER A 51 28.64 14.77 7.46
CA SER A 51 29.64 13.75 7.81
C SER A 51 29.04 12.49 8.51
N PRO A 52 28.14 11.73 7.84
CA PRO A 52 27.51 10.55 8.43
C PRO A 52 28.51 9.49 8.95
N ASN A 53 29.75 9.49 8.43
CA ASN A 53 30.80 8.57 8.85
C ASN A 53 31.42 8.92 10.22
N HIS A 54 31.23 10.14 10.73
CA HIS A 54 31.72 10.59 12.03
C HIS A 54 30.65 10.53 13.13
N LEU A 55 29.50 9.95 12.85
CA LEU A 55 28.45 9.74 13.82
C LEU A 55 28.86 8.67 14.85
N SER A 56 28.37 8.78 16.08
CA SER A 56 28.45 7.69 17.04
C SER A 56 27.75 6.45 16.49
N ASP A 57 28.13 5.25 16.95
CA ASP A 57 27.55 3.99 16.50
C ASP A 57 26.02 3.99 16.58
N LYS A 58 25.45 4.54 17.66
CA LYS A 58 24.00 4.69 17.83
C LYS A 58 23.41 5.60 16.75
N GLN A 59 23.95 6.80 16.57
CA GLN A 59 23.46 7.76 15.57
C GLN A 59 23.62 7.23 14.14
N ARG A 60 24.71 6.53 13.88
CA ARG A 60 24.98 5.92 12.57
C ARG A 60 24.00 4.79 12.27
N ALA A 61 23.67 3.96 13.26
CA ALA A 61 22.66 2.93 13.12
C ALA A 61 21.29 3.54 12.80
N GLU A 62 20.85 4.53 13.59
CA GLU A 62 19.60 5.26 13.39
C GLU A 62 19.55 5.93 11.99
N TYR A 63 20.62 6.63 11.60
CA TYR A 63 20.73 7.29 10.30
C TYR A 63 20.58 6.29 9.14
N CYS A 64 21.36 5.21 9.14
CA CYS A 64 21.29 4.19 8.10
C CYS A 64 19.91 3.55 8.02
N PHE A 65 19.28 3.30 9.16
CA PHE A 65 17.98 2.67 9.21
C PHE A 65 16.86 3.60 8.70
N GLN A 66 16.85 4.87 9.11
CA GLN A 66 15.91 5.87 8.60
C GLN A 66 16.10 6.11 7.09
N LEU A 67 17.35 6.16 6.63
CA LEU A 67 17.65 6.31 5.21
C LEU A 67 17.20 5.07 4.39
N TYR A 68 17.34 3.87 4.95
CA TYR A 68 16.81 2.64 4.35
C TYR A 68 15.29 2.73 4.17
N LYS A 69 14.54 3.06 5.23
CA LYS A 69 13.09 3.18 5.19
C LYS A 69 12.63 4.23 4.18
N ALA A 70 13.19 5.42 4.25
CA ALA A 70 12.85 6.50 3.34
C ALA A 70 13.16 6.17 1.87
N THR A 71 14.29 5.52 1.60
CA THR A 71 14.67 5.08 0.25
C THR A 71 13.72 4.00 -0.26
N LEU A 72 13.43 2.99 0.56
CA LEU A 72 12.51 1.90 0.21
C LEU A 72 11.11 2.45 -0.12
N TRP A 73 10.55 3.32 0.71
CA TRP A 73 9.21 3.88 0.49
C TRP A 73 9.13 4.77 -0.75
N LYS A 74 10.21 5.49 -1.07
CA LYS A 74 10.24 6.34 -2.26
C LYS A 74 10.45 5.56 -3.55
N THR A 75 11.32 4.57 -3.55
CA THR A 75 11.75 3.87 -4.78
C THR A 75 11.17 2.47 -4.94
N GLN A 76 10.57 1.90 -3.89
CA GLN A 76 10.16 0.49 -3.81
C GLN A 76 11.33 -0.50 -4.04
N LYS A 77 12.58 -0.05 -3.85
CA LYS A 77 13.79 -0.85 -4.01
C LYS A 77 14.59 -0.86 -2.71
N PRO A 78 14.78 -2.03 -2.08
CA PRO A 78 15.55 -2.13 -0.84
C PRO A 78 17.03 -1.87 -1.08
N LYS A 79 17.65 -1.03 -0.24
CA LYS A 79 19.09 -0.82 -0.18
C LYS A 79 19.69 -1.61 0.98
N ASP A 80 19.90 -2.89 0.79
CA ASP A 80 20.40 -3.80 1.82
C ASP A 80 21.76 -3.41 2.42
N SER A 81 22.59 -2.65 1.67
CA SER A 81 23.85 -2.12 2.20
C SER A 81 23.66 -1.29 3.47
N LEU A 82 22.53 -0.57 3.56
CA LEU A 82 22.20 0.21 4.76
C LEU A 82 21.82 -0.69 5.94
N LEU A 83 21.06 -1.77 5.69
CA LEU A 83 20.73 -2.77 6.73
C LEU A 83 21.97 -3.52 7.21
N LYS A 84 22.91 -3.85 6.31
CA LYS A 84 24.19 -4.46 6.67
C LYS A 84 25.03 -3.59 7.62
N VAL A 85 24.84 -2.28 7.60
CA VAL A 85 25.50 -1.34 8.51
C VAL A 85 24.72 -1.22 9.83
N CYS A 86 23.42 -0.95 9.78
CA CYS A 86 22.66 -0.64 10.99
C CYS A 86 22.39 -1.86 11.89
N ILE A 87 22.16 -3.05 11.34
CA ILE A 87 21.86 -4.25 12.13
C ILE A 87 22.96 -4.57 13.14
N PRO A 88 24.25 -4.75 12.77
CA PRO A 88 25.30 -5.02 13.73
C PRO A 88 25.53 -3.87 14.69
N LEU A 89 25.34 -2.62 14.28
CA LEU A 89 25.48 -1.46 15.15
C LEU A 89 24.39 -1.41 16.22
N PHE A 90 23.11 -1.68 15.88
CA PHE A 90 22.04 -1.78 16.87
C PHE A 90 22.32 -2.87 17.90
N LEU A 91 22.83 -4.01 17.47
CA LEU A 91 23.23 -5.08 18.39
C LEU A 91 24.38 -4.64 19.29
N HIS A 92 25.41 -3.98 18.74
CA HIS A 92 26.58 -3.49 19.49
C HIS A 92 26.20 -2.47 20.57
N VAL A 93 25.27 -1.54 20.26
CA VAL A 93 24.83 -0.52 21.24
C VAL A 93 23.73 -1.03 22.18
N GLY A 94 23.32 -2.30 22.07
CA GLY A 94 22.30 -2.91 22.94
C GLY A 94 20.87 -2.47 22.67
N ASP A 95 20.59 -1.85 21.50
CA ASP A 95 19.24 -1.46 21.10
C ASP A 95 18.50 -2.64 20.46
N THR A 96 18.05 -3.57 21.30
CA THR A 96 17.38 -4.79 20.86
C THR A 96 16.09 -4.51 20.10
N ALA A 97 15.34 -3.46 20.44
CA ALA A 97 14.09 -3.11 19.78
C ALA A 97 14.32 -2.69 18.33
N GLN A 98 15.30 -1.82 18.07
CA GLN A 98 15.65 -1.40 16.72
C GLN A 98 16.38 -2.50 15.95
N TRP A 99 17.17 -3.31 16.62
CA TRP A 99 17.78 -4.50 16.02
C TRP A 99 16.70 -5.46 15.47
N LEU A 100 15.68 -5.79 16.28
CA LEU A 100 14.56 -6.63 15.85
C LEU A 100 13.82 -6.01 14.66
N GLN A 101 13.54 -4.71 14.71
CA GLN A 101 12.87 -4.02 13.60
C GLN A 101 13.71 -4.06 12.32
N ALA A 102 15.02 -3.83 12.40
CA ALA A 102 15.90 -3.89 11.24
C ALA A 102 16.03 -5.31 10.67
N GLN A 103 16.00 -6.33 11.50
CA GLN A 103 15.96 -7.74 11.06
C GLN A 103 14.65 -8.07 10.34
N LEU A 104 13.51 -7.56 10.82
CA LEU A 104 12.23 -7.71 10.15
C LEU A 104 12.21 -7.01 8.80
N GLU A 105 12.80 -5.81 8.72
CA GLU A 105 12.95 -5.11 7.43
C GLU A 105 13.89 -5.84 6.47
N GLN A 106 14.93 -6.51 6.97
CA GLN A 106 15.77 -7.35 6.14
C GLN A 106 14.99 -8.55 5.58
N ALA A 107 14.19 -9.22 6.41
CA ALA A 107 13.31 -10.28 5.94
C ALA A 107 12.32 -9.77 4.88
N ASN A 108 11.75 -8.58 5.10
CA ASN A 108 10.86 -7.94 4.13
C ASN A 108 11.58 -7.55 2.82
N SER A 109 12.88 -7.20 2.86
CA SER A 109 13.64 -6.88 1.66
C SER A 109 13.69 -8.04 0.66
N PHE A 110 13.65 -9.27 1.14
CA PHE A 110 13.60 -10.45 0.30
C PHE A 110 12.28 -10.62 -0.45
N PHE A 111 11.18 -10.03 0.05
CA PHE A 111 9.90 -9.98 -0.65
C PHE A 111 10.02 -9.18 -1.96
N TYR A 112 10.70 -8.02 -1.92
CA TYR A 112 10.94 -7.20 -3.11
C TYR A 112 11.88 -7.85 -4.13
N LYS A 113 12.59 -8.91 -3.74
CA LYS A 113 13.53 -9.67 -4.58
C LYS A 113 12.96 -11.01 -5.03
N ASP A 114 11.72 -11.29 -4.68
CA ASP A 114 11.06 -12.58 -4.94
C ASP A 114 11.89 -13.79 -4.41
N GLN A 115 12.33 -13.69 -3.15
CA GLN A 115 13.13 -14.71 -2.47
C GLN A 115 12.37 -15.30 -1.27
N PRO A 116 11.31 -16.09 -1.49
CA PRO A 116 10.43 -16.58 -0.42
C PRO A 116 11.16 -17.49 0.60
N ASP A 117 12.13 -18.28 0.16
CA ASP A 117 12.88 -19.15 1.07
C ASP A 117 13.78 -18.35 2.02
N SER A 118 14.36 -17.25 1.56
CA SER A 118 15.12 -16.34 2.41
C SER A 118 14.25 -15.65 3.46
N ILE A 119 12.99 -15.29 3.11
CA ILE A 119 12.02 -14.76 4.07
C ILE A 119 11.74 -15.78 5.17
N LEU A 120 11.41 -17.03 4.80
CA LEU A 120 11.08 -18.08 5.76
C LEU A 120 12.31 -18.52 6.58
N HIS A 121 13.51 -18.42 6.02
CA HIS A 121 14.75 -18.65 6.75
C HIS A 121 14.95 -17.58 7.83
N SER A 122 14.91 -16.29 7.49
CA SER A 122 15.02 -15.19 8.43
C SER A 122 13.92 -15.25 9.52
N ALA A 123 12.70 -15.62 9.15
CA ALA A 123 11.62 -15.79 10.11
C ALA A 123 11.91 -16.95 11.11
N ARG A 124 12.55 -18.03 10.68
CA ARG A 124 12.96 -19.12 11.59
C ARG A 124 14.01 -18.68 12.59
N GLU A 125 14.97 -17.86 12.17
CA GLU A 125 16.02 -17.32 13.06
C GLU A 125 15.44 -16.36 14.12
N LEU A 126 14.35 -15.67 13.79
CA LEU A 126 13.68 -14.75 14.72
C LEU A 126 12.61 -15.43 15.60
N ARG A 127 12.35 -16.73 15.42
CA ARG A 127 11.27 -17.44 16.16
C ARG A 127 11.40 -17.30 17.67
N ASP A 128 12.57 -17.56 18.21
CA ASP A 128 12.83 -17.54 19.67
C ASP A 128 12.97 -16.10 20.21
N LYS A 129 12.82 -15.10 19.34
CA LYS A 129 12.83 -13.68 19.70
C LYS A 129 11.44 -13.06 19.72
N THR A 130 10.40 -13.82 19.37
CA THR A 130 9.03 -13.29 19.30
C THR A 130 8.49 -12.79 20.63
N GLU A 131 8.96 -13.32 21.75
CA GLU A 131 8.60 -12.86 23.11
C GLU A 131 9.13 -11.46 23.42
N TYR A 132 10.24 -11.03 22.79
CA TYR A 132 10.82 -9.70 22.94
C TYR A 132 10.25 -8.68 21.95
N MET A 133 9.40 -9.11 21.02
CA MET A 133 8.77 -8.25 20.02
C MET A 133 7.57 -7.53 20.63
N THR A 134 7.43 -6.25 20.29
CA THR A 134 6.17 -5.53 20.52
C THR A 134 5.03 -6.16 19.72
N PRO A 135 3.75 -5.95 20.09
CA PRO A 135 2.62 -6.44 19.30
C PRO A 135 2.67 -6.02 17.82
N THR A 136 3.13 -4.80 17.54
CA THR A 136 3.32 -4.30 16.16
C THR A 136 4.40 -5.10 15.42
N GLN A 137 5.53 -5.39 16.07
CA GLN A 137 6.60 -6.20 15.49
C GLN A 137 6.16 -7.66 15.30
N GLN A 138 5.44 -8.26 16.25
CA GLN A 138 4.88 -9.60 16.12
C GLN A 138 3.90 -9.67 14.94
N ARG A 139 3.04 -8.66 14.80
CA ARG A 139 2.11 -8.56 13.67
C ARG A 139 2.86 -8.49 12.35
N TYR A 140 3.91 -7.66 12.26
CA TYR A 140 4.75 -7.56 11.07
C TYR A 140 5.45 -8.89 10.76
N TYR A 141 6.03 -9.54 11.76
CA TYR A 141 6.67 -10.84 11.67
C TYR A 141 5.73 -11.92 11.10
N TYR A 142 4.48 -12.00 11.60
CA TYR A 142 3.51 -12.95 11.08
C TYR A 142 2.99 -12.58 9.68
N ASN A 143 2.83 -11.29 9.39
CA ASN A 143 2.38 -10.82 8.09
C ASN A 143 3.35 -11.15 6.96
N ILE A 144 4.65 -10.96 7.15
CA ILE A 144 5.66 -11.30 6.14
C ILE A 144 5.55 -12.78 5.77
N GLN A 145 5.46 -13.67 6.76
CA GLN A 145 5.33 -15.12 6.54
C GLN A 145 3.98 -15.48 5.93
N LYS A 146 2.89 -14.87 6.40
CA LYS A 146 1.53 -15.08 5.89
C LYS A 146 1.47 -14.83 4.38
N PHE A 147 1.96 -13.68 3.93
CA PHE A 147 2.00 -13.34 2.51
C PHE A 147 2.93 -14.26 1.72
N THR A 148 4.05 -14.67 2.29
CA THR A 148 4.96 -15.62 1.65
C THR A 148 4.27 -16.97 1.41
N TYR A 149 3.60 -17.53 2.42
CA TYR A 149 2.86 -18.78 2.26
C TYR A 149 1.67 -18.61 1.30
N PHE A 150 0.97 -17.49 1.35
CA PHE A 150 -0.13 -17.21 0.43
C PHE A 150 0.34 -17.22 -1.04
N ASN A 151 1.44 -16.54 -1.35
CA ASN A 151 2.03 -16.51 -2.69
C ASN A 151 2.53 -17.90 -3.14
N GLN A 152 3.03 -18.71 -2.21
CA GLN A 152 3.37 -20.12 -2.46
C GLN A 152 2.15 -21.04 -2.55
N LYS A 153 0.92 -20.53 -2.46
CA LYS A 153 -0.35 -21.29 -2.42
C LYS A 153 -0.45 -22.29 -1.25
N LYS A 154 0.34 -22.09 -0.21
CA LYS A 154 0.29 -22.84 1.06
C LYS A 154 -0.74 -22.18 1.98
N TYR A 155 -2.02 -22.31 1.60
CA TYR A 155 -3.13 -21.59 2.24
C TYR A 155 -3.39 -22.02 3.71
N PRO A 156 -3.26 -23.29 4.11
CA PRO A 156 -3.41 -23.68 5.52
C PRO A 156 -2.40 -22.98 6.44
N GLU A 157 -1.13 -22.89 6.02
CA GLU A 157 -0.08 -22.18 6.76
C GLU A 157 -0.34 -20.68 6.79
N ALA A 158 -0.78 -20.11 5.68
CA ALA A 158 -1.15 -18.69 5.61
C ALA A 158 -2.34 -18.39 6.54
N LEU A 159 -3.36 -19.26 6.59
CA LEU A 159 -4.52 -19.10 7.47
C LEU A 159 -4.14 -19.15 8.94
N LYS A 160 -3.25 -20.09 9.33
CA LYS A 160 -2.74 -20.15 10.70
C LYS A 160 -2.09 -18.85 11.14
N LEU A 161 -1.33 -18.22 10.25
CA LEU A 161 -0.68 -16.93 10.53
C LEU A 161 -1.66 -15.75 10.51
N ALA A 162 -2.67 -15.77 9.61
CA ALA A 162 -3.74 -14.78 9.60
C ALA A 162 -4.49 -14.77 10.94
N ASN A 163 -4.80 -15.95 11.49
CA ASN A 163 -5.43 -16.07 12.80
C ASN A 163 -4.55 -15.52 13.94
N LYS A 164 -3.22 -15.73 13.87
CA LYS A 164 -2.29 -15.14 14.84
C LYS A 164 -2.27 -13.60 14.74
N VAL A 165 -2.28 -13.04 13.53
CA VAL A 165 -2.35 -11.59 13.31
C VAL A 165 -3.64 -11.01 13.89
N LEU A 166 -4.79 -11.65 13.64
CA LEU A 166 -6.07 -11.24 14.20
C LEU A 166 -6.11 -11.28 15.72
N ALA A 167 -5.47 -12.29 16.34
CA ALA A 167 -5.37 -12.40 17.80
C ALA A 167 -4.53 -11.28 18.45
N LEU A 168 -3.65 -10.62 17.70
CA LEU A 168 -2.85 -9.49 18.17
C LEU A 168 -3.59 -8.14 18.05
N ASN A 169 -4.69 -8.09 17.31
CA ASN A 169 -5.42 -6.85 17.10
C ASN A 169 -6.21 -6.46 18.35
N ASN A 170 -6.06 -5.21 18.74
CA ASN A 170 -6.94 -4.58 19.71
C ASN A 170 -7.97 -3.71 18.95
N PRO A 171 -9.25 -4.07 18.93
CA PRO A 171 -10.30 -3.35 18.17
C PRO A 171 -10.40 -1.86 18.51
N SER A 172 -9.99 -1.47 19.72
CA SER A 172 -10.06 -0.07 20.18
C SER A 172 -8.98 0.83 19.58
N ASN A 173 -7.90 0.28 18.98
CA ASN A 173 -6.74 1.08 18.62
C ASN A 173 -6.45 1.16 17.11
N ASP A 174 -6.93 0.20 16.29
CA ASP A 174 -6.65 0.18 14.84
C ASP A 174 -7.74 -0.56 14.05
N THR A 175 -8.87 0.09 13.90
CA THR A 175 -10.03 -0.44 13.15
C THR A 175 -9.70 -0.74 11.69
N LEU A 176 -8.84 0.08 11.06
CA LEU A 176 -8.47 -0.10 9.67
C LEU A 176 -7.61 -1.37 9.47
N SER A 177 -6.65 -1.59 10.34
CA SER A 177 -5.85 -2.82 10.32
C SER A 177 -6.69 -4.07 10.56
N LEU A 178 -7.63 -4.01 11.51
CA LEU A 178 -8.55 -5.09 11.77
C LEU A 178 -9.38 -5.46 10.53
N PHE A 179 -9.88 -4.44 9.83
CA PHE A 179 -10.61 -4.62 8.57
C PHE A 179 -9.78 -5.37 7.51
N TYR A 180 -8.55 -4.91 7.23
CA TYR A 180 -7.70 -5.54 6.23
C TYR A 180 -7.23 -6.95 6.63
N ASP A 181 -7.05 -7.21 7.91
CA ASP A 181 -6.65 -8.54 8.38
C ASP A 181 -7.79 -9.55 8.24
N HIS A 182 -9.03 -9.16 8.60
CA HIS A 182 -10.21 -10.01 8.34
C HIS A 182 -10.41 -10.25 6.84
N ARG A 183 -10.34 -9.20 6.04
CA ARG A 183 -10.48 -9.33 4.58
C ARG A 183 -9.41 -10.26 3.98
N THR A 184 -8.18 -10.18 4.47
CA THR A 184 -7.09 -11.09 4.07
C THR A 184 -7.37 -12.53 4.49
N GLN A 185 -7.89 -12.76 5.71
CA GLN A 185 -8.31 -14.09 6.18
C GLN A 185 -9.40 -14.67 5.27
N LEU A 186 -10.42 -13.90 4.92
CA LEU A 186 -11.51 -14.33 4.04
C LEU A 186 -10.99 -14.65 2.63
N GLU A 187 -10.04 -13.89 2.10
CA GLU A 187 -9.40 -14.19 0.81
C GLU A 187 -8.63 -15.54 0.87
N ILE A 188 -7.93 -15.83 1.96
CA ILE A 188 -7.28 -17.13 2.15
C ILE A 188 -8.32 -18.26 2.18
N LEU A 189 -9.40 -18.09 2.93
CA LEU A 189 -10.52 -19.05 3.00
C LEU A 189 -11.15 -19.27 1.63
N ARG A 190 -11.33 -18.21 0.85
CA ARG A 190 -11.81 -18.28 -0.53
C ARG A 190 -10.90 -19.11 -1.43
N LYS A 191 -9.58 -18.93 -1.32
CA LYS A 191 -8.58 -19.75 -2.05
C LYS A 191 -8.57 -21.22 -1.61
N MET A 192 -9.03 -21.52 -0.39
CA MET A 192 -9.20 -22.88 0.11
C MET A 192 -10.55 -23.53 -0.28
N GLY A 193 -11.42 -22.78 -0.97
CA GLY A 193 -12.77 -23.25 -1.34
C GLY A 193 -13.77 -23.28 -0.19
N LYS A 194 -13.48 -22.60 0.93
CA LYS A 194 -14.34 -22.56 2.12
C LYS A 194 -15.43 -21.48 1.99
N THR A 195 -16.31 -21.69 1.03
CA THR A 195 -17.28 -20.69 0.57
C THR A 195 -18.22 -20.20 1.66
N ASP A 196 -18.72 -21.12 2.52
CA ASP A 196 -19.67 -20.76 3.58
C ASP A 196 -19.01 -19.91 4.67
N GLU A 197 -17.74 -20.22 5.05
CA GLU A 197 -16.97 -19.43 5.99
C GLU A 197 -16.68 -18.02 5.45
N VAL A 198 -16.50 -17.88 4.12
CA VAL A 198 -16.23 -16.59 3.46
C VAL A 198 -17.45 -15.67 3.53
N ILE A 199 -18.62 -16.16 3.11
CA ILE A 199 -19.81 -15.29 3.07
C ILE A 199 -20.30 -14.94 4.48
N GLU A 200 -20.25 -15.88 5.42
CA GLU A 200 -20.54 -15.60 6.83
C GLU A 200 -19.59 -14.54 7.41
N GLY A 201 -18.30 -14.64 7.07
CA GLY A 201 -17.31 -13.68 7.50
C GLY A 201 -17.55 -12.26 6.95
N TYR A 202 -17.95 -12.12 5.68
CA TYR A 202 -18.31 -10.83 5.12
C TYR A 202 -19.54 -10.21 5.81
N TYR A 203 -20.58 -11.00 6.10
CA TYR A 203 -21.73 -10.48 6.83
C TYR A 203 -21.39 -10.06 8.26
N LYS A 204 -20.54 -10.81 8.98
CA LYS A 204 -20.01 -10.40 10.29
C LYS A 204 -19.24 -9.07 10.21
N MET A 205 -18.36 -8.94 9.20
CA MET A 205 -17.66 -7.66 8.99
C MET A 205 -18.65 -6.52 8.72
N LEU A 206 -19.69 -6.76 7.93
CA LEU A 206 -20.72 -5.76 7.67
C LEU A 206 -21.41 -5.30 8.96
N GLU A 207 -21.77 -6.20 9.85
CA GLU A 207 -22.36 -5.89 11.15
C GLU A 207 -21.43 -5.06 12.03
N TRP A 208 -20.13 -5.34 12.03
CA TRP A 208 -19.17 -4.61 12.86
C TRP A 208 -18.91 -3.19 12.37
N PHE A 209 -18.88 -2.97 11.07
CA PHE A 209 -18.48 -1.70 10.47
C PHE A 209 -19.67 -0.81 10.09
N ALA A 210 -20.87 -1.36 9.85
CA ALA A 210 -22.05 -0.60 9.42
C ALA A 210 -22.49 0.51 10.41
N PRO A 211 -22.42 0.34 11.75
CA PRO A 211 -22.82 1.37 12.68
C PRO A 211 -21.93 2.63 12.67
N SER A 212 -20.70 2.52 12.16
CA SER A 212 -19.73 3.62 12.20
C SER A 212 -19.86 4.55 11.00
N LYS A 213 -20.18 5.82 11.24
CA LYS A 213 -20.16 6.85 10.18
C LYS A 213 -18.75 7.13 9.66
N GLU A 214 -17.74 7.00 10.49
CA GLU A 214 -16.33 7.23 10.14
C GLU A 214 -15.83 6.20 9.15
N TYR A 215 -16.24 4.94 9.30
CA TYR A 215 -15.81 3.81 8.48
C TYR A 215 -16.81 3.39 7.42
N HIS A 216 -17.72 4.29 7.03
CA HIS A 216 -18.74 4.01 6.02
C HIS A 216 -18.20 3.51 4.68
N TYR A 217 -16.99 3.97 4.30
CA TYR A 217 -16.32 3.50 3.09
C TYR A 217 -15.86 2.03 3.18
N LEU A 218 -15.56 1.53 4.40
CA LEU A 218 -15.22 0.12 4.62
C LEU A 218 -16.44 -0.78 4.44
N THR A 219 -17.59 -0.32 4.93
CA THR A 219 -18.88 -1.00 4.73
C THR A 219 -19.21 -1.15 3.26
N TYR A 220 -18.95 -0.09 2.47
CA TYR A 220 -19.09 -0.16 1.02
C TYR A 220 -18.20 -1.24 0.41
N THR A 221 -16.93 -1.29 0.79
CA THR A 221 -15.98 -2.30 0.27
C THR A 221 -16.41 -3.73 0.61
N ILE A 222 -16.94 -3.96 1.83
CA ILE A 222 -17.47 -5.27 2.23
C ILE A 222 -18.68 -5.64 1.36
N ALA A 223 -19.60 -4.71 1.18
CA ALA A 223 -20.80 -4.94 0.38
C ALA A 223 -20.45 -5.24 -1.10
N GLU A 224 -19.40 -4.59 -1.63
CA GLU A 224 -18.83 -4.90 -2.95
C GLU A 224 -18.24 -6.32 -2.98
N ASP A 225 -17.49 -6.73 -1.97
CA ASP A 225 -16.94 -8.08 -1.85
C ASP A 225 -18.06 -9.14 -1.82
N ILE A 226 -19.19 -8.85 -1.16
CA ILE A 226 -20.38 -9.74 -1.14
C ILE A 226 -20.98 -9.90 -2.55
N VAL A 227 -21.14 -8.80 -3.30
CA VAL A 227 -21.60 -8.85 -4.68
C VAL A 227 -20.67 -9.70 -5.53
N ASN A 228 -19.37 -9.44 -5.46
CA ASN A 228 -18.36 -10.19 -6.22
C ASN A 228 -18.32 -11.68 -5.82
N TYR A 229 -18.58 -11.99 -4.56
CA TYR A 229 -18.70 -13.36 -4.09
C TYR A 229 -19.87 -14.08 -4.81
N TYR A 230 -21.08 -13.51 -4.79
CA TYR A 230 -22.25 -14.13 -5.44
C TYR A 230 -22.10 -14.19 -6.96
N LEU A 231 -21.47 -13.19 -7.58
CA LEU A 231 -21.12 -13.27 -9.01
C LEU A 231 -20.19 -14.45 -9.31
N GLY A 232 -19.18 -14.66 -8.45
CA GLY A 232 -18.25 -15.78 -8.59
C GLY A 232 -18.90 -17.15 -8.38
N GLN A 233 -19.97 -17.23 -7.58
CA GLN A 233 -20.78 -18.43 -7.38
C GLN A 233 -21.89 -18.60 -8.46
N GLN A 234 -22.04 -17.66 -9.38
CA GLN A 234 -23.11 -17.61 -10.36
C GLN A 234 -24.53 -17.53 -9.73
N ASP A 235 -24.62 -17.07 -8.49
CA ASP A 235 -25.88 -16.79 -7.80
C ASP A 235 -26.32 -15.35 -8.14
N PHE A 236 -26.85 -15.18 -9.35
CA PHE A 236 -27.15 -13.86 -9.90
C PHE A 236 -28.29 -13.15 -9.16
N ASP A 237 -29.23 -13.89 -8.60
CA ASP A 237 -30.34 -13.32 -7.83
C ASP A 237 -29.82 -12.66 -6.57
N LYS A 238 -28.98 -13.36 -5.79
CA LYS A 238 -28.35 -12.78 -4.59
C LYS A 238 -27.34 -11.68 -4.95
N ALA A 239 -26.64 -11.80 -6.08
CA ALA A 239 -25.78 -10.73 -6.56
C ALA A 239 -26.60 -9.45 -6.85
N LEU A 240 -27.76 -9.57 -7.49
CA LEU A 240 -28.62 -8.42 -7.81
C LEU A 240 -29.20 -7.78 -6.53
N GLU A 241 -29.64 -8.59 -5.57
CA GLU A 241 -30.09 -8.13 -4.25
C GLU A 241 -28.97 -7.38 -3.52
N SER A 242 -27.77 -7.95 -3.52
CA SER A 242 -26.59 -7.33 -2.89
C SER A 242 -26.20 -6.00 -3.54
N VAL A 243 -26.35 -5.85 -4.87
CA VAL A 243 -26.14 -4.58 -5.58
C VAL A 243 -27.16 -3.51 -5.13
N GLN A 244 -28.38 -3.90 -4.80
CA GLN A 244 -29.37 -2.95 -4.27
C GLN A 244 -28.93 -2.44 -2.88
N ASN A 245 -28.41 -3.32 -2.04
CA ASN A 245 -27.89 -2.98 -0.73
C ASN A 245 -26.64 -2.07 -0.80
N LEU A 246 -25.76 -2.26 -1.79
CA LEU A 246 -24.63 -1.37 -2.05
C LEU A 246 -25.04 0.10 -2.15
N ARG A 247 -26.21 0.39 -2.73
CA ARG A 247 -26.71 1.78 -2.88
C ARG A 247 -26.89 2.48 -1.52
N LEU A 248 -27.08 1.74 -0.44
CA LEU A 248 -27.23 2.28 0.92
C LEU A 248 -25.91 2.81 1.48
N TYR A 249 -24.78 2.24 1.03
CA TYR A 249 -23.45 2.55 1.52
C TYR A 249 -22.62 3.47 0.60
N ARG A 250 -23.19 3.96 -0.51
CA ARG A 250 -22.48 4.79 -1.47
C ARG A 250 -21.98 6.10 -0.87
N ARG A 251 -20.72 6.45 -1.17
CA ARG A 251 -20.09 7.69 -0.71
C ARG A 251 -20.22 8.83 -1.73
N ASN A 252 -20.23 8.54 -3.04
CA ASN A 252 -20.11 9.51 -4.13
C ASN A 252 -21.03 9.21 -5.32
N ARG A 253 -21.33 10.26 -6.14
CA ARG A 253 -21.96 10.10 -7.47
C ARG A 253 -21.13 9.28 -8.44
N TYR A 254 -19.81 9.19 -8.23
CA TYR A 254 -18.88 8.43 -9.08
C TYR A 254 -19.07 6.92 -9.02
N ASP A 255 -19.66 6.41 -7.94
CA ASP A 255 -19.89 4.97 -7.77
C ASP A 255 -21.09 4.46 -8.60
N ILE A 256 -21.96 5.36 -9.10
CA ILE A 256 -23.15 4.97 -9.87
C ILE A 256 -22.78 4.21 -11.16
N PRO A 257 -21.83 4.67 -12.00
CA PRO A 257 -21.42 3.92 -13.20
C PRO A 257 -20.89 2.52 -12.89
N TYR A 258 -20.20 2.34 -11.78
CA TYR A 258 -19.72 1.02 -11.35
C TYR A 258 -20.88 0.07 -11.03
N TYR A 259 -21.92 0.53 -10.32
CA TYR A 259 -23.12 -0.29 -10.10
C TYR A 259 -23.85 -0.63 -11.37
N GLN A 260 -23.90 0.29 -12.32
CA GLN A 260 -24.50 0.02 -13.61
C GLN A 260 -23.70 -1.02 -14.39
N LEU A 261 -22.35 -0.96 -14.31
CA LEU A 261 -21.51 -1.99 -14.92
C LEU A 261 -21.81 -3.37 -14.34
N ILE A 262 -21.85 -3.52 -13.02
CA ILE A 262 -22.16 -4.79 -12.34
C ILE A 262 -23.57 -5.28 -12.72
N ARG A 263 -24.58 -4.41 -12.71
CA ARG A 263 -25.94 -4.79 -13.15
C ARG A 263 -25.95 -5.29 -14.61
N GLY A 264 -25.23 -4.59 -15.48
CA GLY A 264 -25.07 -5.03 -16.86
C GLY A 264 -24.49 -6.45 -16.94
N GLN A 265 -23.46 -6.75 -16.15
CA GLN A 265 -22.85 -8.08 -16.08
C GLN A 265 -23.83 -9.15 -15.57
N ILE A 266 -24.59 -8.85 -14.52
CA ILE A 266 -25.61 -9.77 -13.99
C ILE A 266 -26.67 -10.06 -15.05
N PHE A 267 -27.25 -9.02 -15.67
CA PHE A 267 -28.29 -9.19 -16.69
C PHE A 267 -27.75 -9.90 -17.93
N GLN A 268 -26.51 -9.68 -18.32
CA GLN A 268 -25.87 -10.44 -19.41
C GLN A 268 -25.76 -11.93 -19.04
N SER A 269 -25.38 -12.26 -17.82
CA SER A 269 -25.28 -13.65 -17.33
C SER A 269 -26.66 -14.32 -17.24
N LEU A 270 -27.72 -13.54 -17.00
CA LEU A 270 -29.11 -13.99 -17.04
C LEU A 270 -29.69 -14.05 -18.47
N HIS A 271 -28.87 -13.81 -19.52
CA HIS A 271 -29.29 -13.72 -20.92
C HIS A 271 -30.33 -12.63 -21.21
N GLN A 272 -30.48 -11.64 -20.33
CA GLN A 272 -31.36 -10.48 -20.53
C GLN A 272 -30.59 -9.34 -21.22
N LEU A 273 -30.31 -9.53 -22.52
CA LEU A 273 -29.35 -8.70 -23.26
C LEU A 273 -29.78 -7.22 -23.38
N ASP A 274 -31.09 -6.94 -23.49
CA ASP A 274 -31.60 -5.56 -23.54
C ASP A 274 -31.33 -4.81 -22.24
N SER A 275 -31.62 -5.46 -21.10
CA SER A 275 -31.31 -4.91 -19.77
C SER A 275 -29.81 -4.72 -19.58
N ALA A 276 -29.02 -5.69 -20.00
CA ALA A 276 -27.56 -5.60 -19.94
C ALA A 276 -27.05 -4.39 -20.75
N GLY A 277 -27.51 -4.24 -21.98
CA GLY A 277 -27.16 -3.12 -22.85
C GLY A 277 -27.54 -1.75 -22.26
N TYR A 278 -28.73 -1.66 -21.66
CA TYR A 278 -29.19 -0.44 -20.99
C TYR A 278 -28.21 -0.03 -19.86
N TYR A 279 -27.84 -0.96 -19.00
CA TYR A 279 -26.95 -0.68 -17.88
C TYR A 279 -25.50 -0.41 -18.32
N TYR A 280 -24.99 -1.11 -19.32
CA TYR A 280 -23.67 -0.82 -19.88
C TYR A 280 -23.60 0.55 -20.55
N LYS A 281 -24.65 1.01 -21.24
CA LYS A 281 -24.70 2.37 -21.80
C LYS A 281 -24.57 3.43 -20.71
N GLN A 282 -25.21 3.22 -19.55
CA GLN A 282 -25.05 4.13 -18.43
C GLN A 282 -23.66 4.07 -17.80
N ALA A 283 -23.07 2.89 -17.67
CA ALA A 283 -21.73 2.72 -17.14
C ALA A 283 -20.65 3.34 -18.06
N ALA A 284 -20.86 3.30 -19.38
CA ALA A 284 -19.93 3.88 -20.36
C ALA A 284 -19.79 5.41 -20.26
N THR A 285 -20.74 6.10 -19.61
CA THR A 285 -20.65 7.55 -19.33
C THR A 285 -19.76 7.89 -18.12
N SER A 286 -19.09 6.91 -17.54
CA SER A 286 -18.23 7.09 -16.37
C SER A 286 -17.06 8.03 -16.62
N THR A 287 -16.75 8.88 -15.66
CA THR A 287 -15.51 9.67 -15.64
C THR A 287 -14.29 8.82 -15.30
N SER A 288 -14.48 7.60 -14.79
CA SER A 288 -13.41 6.63 -14.59
C SER A 288 -13.11 5.93 -15.91
N PRO A 289 -11.89 6.08 -16.47
CA PRO A 289 -11.53 5.46 -17.74
C PRO A 289 -11.67 3.94 -17.71
N TYR A 290 -11.37 3.29 -16.61
CA TYR A 290 -11.48 1.84 -16.46
C TYR A 290 -12.92 1.34 -16.57
N ILE A 291 -13.86 2.02 -15.92
CA ILE A 291 -15.29 1.67 -15.99
C ILE A 291 -15.84 1.95 -17.38
N ALA A 292 -15.49 3.09 -17.98
CA ALA A 292 -15.92 3.46 -19.31
C ALA A 292 -15.43 2.48 -20.39
N ILE A 293 -14.15 2.07 -20.33
CA ILE A 293 -13.57 1.09 -21.24
C ILE A 293 -14.28 -0.26 -21.10
N GLU A 294 -14.39 -0.78 -19.88
CA GLU A 294 -15.03 -2.09 -19.64
C GLU A 294 -16.49 -2.10 -20.10
N ALA A 295 -17.25 -1.05 -19.77
CA ALA A 295 -18.65 -0.94 -20.19
C ALA A 295 -18.79 -0.84 -21.72
N THR A 296 -17.90 -0.08 -22.39
CA THR A 296 -17.90 0.06 -23.85
C THR A 296 -17.54 -1.25 -24.55
N SER A 297 -16.54 -1.96 -24.00
CA SER A 297 -16.14 -3.29 -24.48
C SER A 297 -17.29 -4.30 -24.40
N ARG A 298 -18.01 -4.31 -23.28
CA ARG A 298 -19.19 -5.15 -23.09
C ARG A 298 -20.35 -4.81 -24.04
N LEU A 299 -20.59 -3.52 -24.26
CA LEU A 299 -21.56 -3.06 -25.25
C LEU A 299 -21.20 -3.53 -26.67
N TYR A 300 -19.91 -3.42 -27.03
CA TYR A 300 -19.42 -3.92 -28.31
C TYR A 300 -19.69 -5.43 -28.46
N GLN A 301 -19.38 -6.21 -27.43
CA GLN A 301 -19.64 -7.66 -27.47
C GLN A 301 -21.13 -7.98 -27.65
N LEU A 302 -22.02 -7.25 -26.93
CA LEU A 302 -23.47 -7.43 -27.06
C LEU A 302 -23.98 -7.03 -28.44
N THR A 303 -23.56 -5.89 -28.98
CA THR A 303 -24.02 -5.41 -30.29
C THR A 303 -23.49 -6.28 -31.42
N ASN A 304 -22.29 -6.83 -31.28
CA ASN A 304 -21.75 -7.80 -32.25
C ASN A 304 -22.56 -9.12 -32.21
N ALA A 305 -22.88 -9.60 -31.00
CA ALA A 305 -23.68 -10.79 -30.81
C ALA A 305 -25.15 -10.62 -31.36
N THR A 306 -25.68 -9.39 -31.32
CA THR A 306 -27.03 -9.06 -31.81
C THR A 306 -27.06 -8.60 -33.29
N GLN A 307 -25.94 -8.76 -34.01
CA GLN A 307 -25.81 -8.41 -35.44
C GLN A 307 -26.10 -6.93 -35.77
N GLN A 308 -25.61 -6.01 -34.92
CA GLN A 308 -25.70 -4.56 -35.12
C GLN A 308 -24.33 -3.99 -35.54
N PRO A 309 -23.83 -4.18 -36.76
CA PRO A 309 -22.45 -3.95 -37.15
C PRO A 309 -22.04 -2.47 -37.08
N GLU A 310 -22.94 -1.54 -37.36
CA GLU A 310 -22.65 -0.11 -37.28
C GLU A 310 -22.37 0.33 -35.82
N GLN A 311 -23.23 -0.08 -34.88
CA GLN A 311 -23.04 0.22 -33.47
C GLN A 311 -21.76 -0.45 -32.92
N ALA A 312 -21.51 -1.69 -33.33
CA ALA A 312 -20.29 -2.40 -32.97
C ALA A 312 -19.03 -1.66 -33.43
N TYR A 313 -19.02 -1.12 -34.65
CA TYR A 313 -17.92 -0.32 -35.18
C TYR A 313 -17.65 0.95 -34.35
N TYR A 314 -18.72 1.73 -34.07
CA TYR A 314 -18.57 2.95 -33.25
C TYR A 314 -18.10 2.66 -31.84
N LEU A 315 -18.56 1.59 -31.21
CA LEU A 315 -18.14 1.18 -29.88
C LEU A 315 -16.69 0.72 -29.87
N ALA A 316 -16.23 -0.06 -30.84
CA ALA A 316 -14.84 -0.47 -30.99
C ALA A 316 -13.92 0.74 -31.13
N LYS A 317 -14.31 1.73 -31.94
CA LYS A 317 -13.55 2.97 -32.10
C LYS A 317 -13.48 3.78 -30.80
N THR A 318 -14.58 3.84 -30.06
CA THR A 318 -14.62 4.53 -28.75
C THR A 318 -13.74 3.85 -27.73
N GLU A 319 -13.78 2.51 -27.67
CA GLU A 319 -12.90 1.71 -26.80
C GLU A 319 -11.42 1.96 -27.11
N ASP A 320 -11.03 1.98 -28.39
CA ASP A 320 -9.65 2.24 -28.82
C ASP A 320 -9.16 3.64 -28.40
N ILE A 321 -10.01 4.66 -28.51
CA ILE A 321 -9.70 6.02 -28.05
C ILE A 321 -9.47 6.06 -26.53
N LEU A 322 -10.40 5.47 -25.77
CA LEU A 322 -10.31 5.42 -24.30
C LEU A 322 -9.05 4.68 -23.84
N TYR A 323 -8.70 3.60 -24.54
CA TYR A 323 -7.51 2.80 -24.22
C TYR A 323 -6.21 3.57 -24.52
N LYS A 324 -6.18 4.33 -25.62
CA LYS A 324 -5.03 5.21 -25.95
C LYS A 324 -4.84 6.32 -24.94
N ASP A 325 -5.91 6.95 -24.50
CA ASP A 325 -5.87 7.98 -23.46
C ASP A 325 -5.36 7.43 -22.12
N LEU A 326 -5.87 6.28 -21.71
CA LEU A 326 -5.44 5.61 -20.49
C LEU A 326 -3.95 5.26 -20.55
N THR A 327 -3.48 4.68 -21.67
CA THR A 327 -2.09 4.27 -21.85
C THR A 327 -1.14 5.46 -21.86
N SER A 328 -1.54 6.57 -22.47
CA SER A 328 -0.76 7.82 -22.46
C SER A 328 -0.61 8.38 -21.04
N ASN A 329 -1.68 8.39 -20.27
CA ASN A 329 -1.67 8.84 -18.88
C ASN A 329 -0.81 7.93 -17.97
N LEU A 330 -0.85 6.61 -18.18
CA LEU A 330 -0.03 5.65 -17.44
C LEU A 330 1.45 5.82 -17.79
N LYS A 331 1.81 5.98 -19.07
CA LYS A 331 3.19 6.25 -19.50
C LYS A 331 3.73 7.54 -18.91
N ALA A 332 2.93 8.61 -18.88
CA ALA A 332 3.33 9.87 -18.26
C ALA A 332 3.63 9.71 -16.77
N LYS A 333 2.75 9.00 -16.02
CA LYS A 333 2.98 8.68 -14.61
C LYS A 333 4.23 7.84 -14.39
N GLU A 334 4.47 6.84 -15.23
CA GLU A 334 5.66 5.99 -15.13
C GLU A 334 6.94 6.77 -15.44
N THR A 335 6.92 7.65 -16.43
CA THR A 335 8.05 8.52 -16.77
C THR A 335 8.38 9.47 -15.61
N THR A 336 7.38 10.08 -14.99
CA THR A 336 7.56 10.94 -13.81
C THR A 336 8.15 10.14 -12.64
N ARG A 337 7.67 8.90 -12.42
CA ARG A 337 8.21 8.02 -11.38
C ARG A 337 9.68 7.68 -11.64
N LYS A 338 10.04 7.30 -12.87
CA LYS A 338 11.43 7.01 -13.26
C LYS A 338 12.34 8.22 -13.11
N TYR A 339 11.89 9.41 -13.51
CA TYR A 339 12.64 10.65 -13.33
C TYR A 339 12.94 10.92 -11.85
N ASN A 340 11.94 10.82 -10.98
CA ASN A 340 12.13 11.03 -9.55
C ASN A 340 13.07 9.96 -8.93
N GLU A 341 13.03 8.72 -9.42
CA GLU A 341 13.92 7.64 -9.00
C GLU A 341 15.39 7.95 -9.35
N VAL A 342 15.66 8.36 -10.61
CA VAL A 342 17.00 8.72 -11.06
C VAL A 342 17.52 9.94 -10.29
N LYS A 343 16.67 10.94 -10.07
CA LYS A 343 17.03 12.12 -9.27
C LYS A 343 17.44 11.74 -7.85
N LEU A 344 16.66 10.89 -7.19
CA LEU A 344 17.00 10.40 -5.86
C LEU A 344 18.30 9.59 -5.83
N GLN A 345 18.51 8.73 -6.83
CA GLN A 345 19.76 7.96 -6.94
C GLN A 345 20.98 8.87 -7.08
N ASN A 346 20.89 9.93 -7.88
CA ASN A 346 21.94 10.93 -8.02
C ASN A 346 22.21 11.69 -6.73
N GLU A 347 21.15 12.09 -6.02
CA GLU A 347 21.27 12.76 -4.72
C GLU A 347 21.94 11.86 -3.68
N LEU A 348 21.55 10.58 -3.62
CA LEU A 348 22.17 9.59 -2.74
C LEU A 348 23.64 9.31 -3.11
N TYR A 349 23.93 9.25 -4.42
CA TYR A 349 25.30 9.09 -4.91
C TYR A 349 26.17 10.27 -4.48
N GLN A 350 25.70 11.51 -4.65
CA GLN A 350 26.43 12.70 -4.20
C GLN A 350 26.63 12.75 -2.68
N LEU A 351 25.66 12.26 -1.89
CA LEU A 351 25.82 12.15 -0.44
C LEU A 351 26.89 11.13 -0.04
N CYS A 352 27.01 10.02 -0.77
CA CYS A 352 28.04 9.02 -0.54
C CYS A 352 29.44 9.51 -0.95
N TRP A 353 29.55 10.28 -2.03
CA TRP A 353 30.85 10.78 -2.55
C TRP A 353 31.36 12.04 -1.87
N ARG A 354 30.49 12.86 -1.27
CA ARG A 354 30.90 14.02 -0.45
C ARG A 354 31.38 13.61 0.95
N SER A 355 31.33 12.34 1.27
CA SER A 355 31.75 11.75 2.56
C SER A 355 33.14 11.09 2.49
N GLU A 356 33.82 11.09 1.33
CA GLU A 356 35.24 10.81 1.18
C GLU A 356 36.05 12.13 1.22
#